data_c6b3c289b8d9ec4c1c795a70fc02cb0a
#
_entry.id   c6b3c289b8d9ec4c1c795a70fc02cb0a
#
_cell.length_a   1.000
_cell.length_b   1.000
_cell.length_c   1.000
_cell.angle_alpha   90.00
_cell.angle_beta   90.00
_cell.angle_gamma   90.00
#
_symmetry.space_group_name_H-M   'P 1'
#
loop_
_entity.id
_entity.type
_entity.pdbx_description
1 polymer ?
#
loop_
_entity_poly.entity_id
_entity_poly.type
_entity_poly.pdbx_seq_one_letter_code
_entity_poly.pdbx_strand_id
1 'polypeptide(L)'
;MAESRDVLGRAARSPDHEWRYGPDPDEVADVYLPAASTPTDPPRPVVVLVHGGFWRPEYDRTHLRPMAAALADTGYPVLLPEYDRHPGRPDAGLSDLRVAIDRLPDSGLPAARGVALVGHSAGGHHVLVLASEHVPGLRGVLALAPVADLRAAERLDLDEGAVADYLGTSAHHRPDLDPVAASGPQVPVFLLHGADDSLVPLDQSRAYASAHGAPLTVLESAAHFEPIDPLSSAWPAVLGQLARILPIDAPAGIE
;
A
#
# COMPACT_ATOMS: atom_id res chain seq x y z
N MET A 1 -0.43 24.18 4.49
CA MET A 1 1.05 24.22 4.28
C MET A 1 1.35 23.68 2.90
N ALA A 2 2.51 24.00 2.30
CA ALA A 2 2.88 23.32 1.04
C ALA A 2 3.22 21.86 1.34
N GLU A 3 2.83 20.95 0.44
CA GLU A 3 3.17 19.53 0.49
C GLU A 3 4.69 19.35 0.60
N SER A 4 5.18 18.74 1.68
CA SER A 4 6.59 18.35 1.76
C SER A 4 6.82 17.09 0.93
N ARG A 5 7.73 17.18 -0.03
CA ARG A 5 8.13 16.07 -0.89
C ARG A 5 9.51 15.51 -0.53
N ASP A 6 10.06 15.90 0.62
CA ASP A 6 11.43 15.57 1.04
C ASP A 6 11.66 14.05 1.11
N VAL A 7 10.63 13.29 1.49
CA VAL A 7 10.71 11.82 1.58
C VAL A 7 10.96 11.16 0.23
N LEU A 8 10.48 11.76 -0.89
CA LEU A 8 10.63 11.19 -2.23
C LEU A 8 12.09 11.11 -2.71
N GLY A 9 12.94 12.02 -2.21
CA GLY A 9 14.38 12.05 -2.49
C GLY A 9 15.25 11.58 -1.32
N ARG A 10 14.65 11.08 -0.24
CA ARG A 10 15.38 10.72 0.96
C ARG A 10 16.23 9.47 0.75
N ALA A 11 17.48 9.53 1.16
CA ALA A 11 18.34 8.36 1.19
C ALA A 11 17.82 7.31 2.18
N ALA A 12 17.85 6.06 1.78
CA ALA A 12 17.49 4.92 2.60
C ALA A 12 18.57 3.84 2.50
N ARG A 13 18.59 2.93 3.46
CA ARG A 13 19.40 1.71 3.33
C ARG A 13 18.94 0.95 2.08
N SER A 14 19.89 0.38 1.35
CA SER A 14 19.58 -0.49 0.20
C SER A 14 18.76 -1.70 0.64
N PRO A 15 17.91 -2.28 -0.24
CA PRO A 15 17.30 -3.58 0.04
C PRO A 15 18.40 -4.64 0.28
N ASP A 16 18.05 -5.69 1.02
CA ASP A 16 18.95 -6.81 1.24
C ASP A 16 19.22 -7.57 -0.06
N HIS A 17 18.19 -7.66 -0.92
CA HIS A 17 18.31 -8.09 -2.31
C HIS A 17 17.11 -7.64 -3.14
N GLU A 18 17.24 -7.68 -4.46
CA GLU A 18 16.11 -7.60 -5.38
C GLU A 18 15.66 -9.01 -5.76
N TRP A 19 14.35 -9.22 -5.81
CA TRP A 19 13.76 -10.49 -6.19
C TRP A 19 12.87 -10.31 -7.43
N ARG A 20 13.13 -11.10 -8.47
CA ARG A 20 12.27 -11.16 -9.65
C ARG A 20 11.17 -12.19 -9.45
N TYR A 21 9.92 -11.72 -9.42
CA TYR A 21 8.77 -12.60 -9.24
C TYR A 21 8.10 -13.01 -10.56
N GLY A 22 8.57 -12.48 -11.72
CA GLY A 22 8.10 -12.83 -13.04
C GLY A 22 9.09 -12.44 -14.15
N PRO A 23 8.72 -12.68 -15.44
CA PRO A 23 9.60 -12.44 -16.58
C PRO A 23 9.64 -10.98 -17.03
N ASP A 24 8.61 -10.19 -16.74
CA ASP A 24 8.53 -8.80 -17.20
C ASP A 24 9.47 -7.88 -16.41
N PRO A 25 9.95 -6.76 -17.02
CA PRO A 25 10.85 -5.84 -16.34
C PRO A 25 10.32 -5.30 -15.01
N ASP A 26 9.02 -5.03 -14.93
CA ASP A 26 8.36 -4.50 -13.73
C ASP A 26 8.02 -5.60 -12.71
N GLU A 27 8.17 -6.88 -13.03
CA GLU A 27 7.97 -7.98 -12.09
C GLU A 27 9.21 -8.19 -11.20
N VAL A 28 9.55 -7.15 -10.44
CA VAL A 28 10.70 -7.09 -9.52
C VAL A 28 10.27 -6.47 -8.19
N ALA A 29 10.84 -6.92 -7.10
CA ALA A 29 10.59 -6.37 -5.78
C ALA A 29 11.89 -6.16 -5.00
N ASP A 30 11.92 -5.12 -4.18
CA ASP A 30 12.95 -4.96 -3.15
C ASP A 30 12.56 -5.78 -1.92
N VAL A 31 13.51 -6.52 -1.37
CA VAL A 31 13.34 -7.34 -0.17
C VAL A 31 14.13 -6.72 0.98
N TYR A 32 13.44 -6.48 2.10
CA TYR A 32 14.07 -5.98 3.32
C TYR A 32 13.85 -6.98 4.46
N LEU A 33 14.94 -7.50 4.99
CA LEU A 33 14.92 -8.36 6.16
C LEU A 33 14.95 -7.53 7.45
N PRO A 34 14.32 -8.01 8.53
CA PRO A 34 14.45 -7.39 9.85
C PRO A 34 15.91 -7.26 10.26
N ALA A 35 16.27 -6.12 10.88
CA ALA A 35 17.62 -5.95 11.38
C ALA A 35 17.94 -7.05 12.41
N ALA A 36 19.16 -7.60 12.34
CA ALA A 36 19.60 -8.67 13.25
C ALA A 36 19.62 -8.24 14.74
N SER A 37 19.64 -6.93 14.99
CA SER A 37 19.54 -6.32 16.33
C SER A 37 18.10 -6.28 16.87
N THR A 38 17.09 -6.62 16.04
CA THR A 38 15.68 -6.61 16.41
C THR A 38 15.07 -8.00 16.19
N PRO A 39 15.62 -9.07 16.82
CA PRO A 39 15.04 -10.38 16.69
C PRO A 39 13.67 -10.37 17.33
N THR A 40 12.65 -10.73 16.55
CA THR A 40 11.30 -10.98 17.07
C THR A 40 11.11 -12.49 17.16
N ASP A 41 10.74 -12.96 18.35
CA ASP A 41 10.34 -14.35 18.56
C ASP A 41 8.92 -14.35 19.15
N PRO A 42 7.93 -14.75 18.40
CA PRO A 42 7.98 -15.27 17.02
C PRO A 42 8.23 -14.18 15.94
N PRO A 43 8.68 -14.57 14.73
CA PRO A 43 8.88 -13.64 13.60
C PRO A 43 7.59 -12.87 13.28
N ARG A 44 7.71 -11.60 12.91
CA ARG A 44 6.55 -10.79 12.50
C ARG A 44 6.03 -11.24 11.13
N PRO A 45 4.71 -11.04 10.84
CA PRO A 45 4.16 -11.23 9.50
C PRO A 45 4.83 -10.28 8.49
N VAL A 46 4.78 -10.66 7.20
CA VAL A 46 5.35 -9.87 6.11
C VAL A 46 4.47 -8.66 5.80
N VAL A 47 5.09 -7.51 5.59
CA VAL A 47 4.44 -6.33 5.02
C VAL A 47 4.74 -6.30 3.52
N VAL A 48 3.70 -6.34 2.69
CA VAL A 48 3.80 -6.02 1.26
C VAL A 48 3.42 -4.56 1.11
N LEU A 49 4.41 -3.73 0.75
CA LEU A 49 4.30 -2.28 0.68
C LEU A 49 4.13 -1.83 -0.78
N VAL A 50 2.95 -1.31 -1.14
CA VAL A 50 2.59 -0.94 -2.52
C VAL A 50 2.69 0.57 -2.71
N HIS A 51 3.51 0.99 -3.67
CA HIS A 51 3.79 2.39 -3.91
C HIS A 51 2.67 3.11 -4.68
N GLY A 52 2.66 4.45 -4.56
CA GLY A 52 1.79 5.36 -5.28
C GLY A 52 2.42 5.93 -6.55
N GLY A 53 1.91 7.11 -6.97
CA GLY A 53 2.36 7.83 -8.15
C GLY A 53 1.30 7.90 -9.24
N PHE A 54 0.02 7.95 -8.88
CA PHE A 54 -1.13 8.07 -9.81
C PHE A 54 -1.09 7.10 -10.99
N TRP A 55 -0.53 5.89 -10.78
CA TRP A 55 -0.32 4.85 -11.81
C TRP A 55 0.51 5.34 -13.01
N ARG A 56 1.29 6.42 -12.85
CA ARG A 56 2.15 6.98 -13.89
C ARG A 56 3.46 6.17 -13.99
N PRO A 57 3.96 5.87 -15.19
CA PRO A 57 5.21 5.11 -15.38
C PRO A 57 6.46 5.81 -14.80
N GLU A 58 6.41 7.13 -14.62
CA GLU A 58 7.52 7.94 -14.09
C GLU A 58 7.81 7.70 -12.61
N TYR A 59 6.85 7.13 -11.87
CA TYR A 59 7.01 6.88 -10.44
C TYR A 59 7.14 5.38 -10.19
N ASP A 60 8.25 5.00 -9.62
CA ASP A 60 8.56 3.62 -9.27
C ASP A 60 8.54 3.40 -7.74
N ARG A 61 8.81 2.16 -7.32
CA ARG A 61 8.86 1.76 -5.92
C ARG A 61 9.93 2.47 -5.08
N THR A 62 10.95 3.06 -5.71
CA THR A 62 12.15 3.53 -5.00
C THR A 62 11.88 4.64 -3.99
N HIS A 63 10.85 5.46 -4.22
CA HIS A 63 10.48 6.52 -3.29
C HIS A 63 9.91 5.99 -1.96
N LEU A 64 9.47 4.73 -1.89
CA LEU A 64 9.04 4.08 -0.64
C LEU A 64 10.17 3.31 0.08
N ARG A 65 11.38 3.27 -0.46
CA ARG A 65 12.54 2.65 0.21
C ARG A 65 12.80 3.17 1.63
N PRO A 66 12.65 4.48 1.92
CA PRO A 66 12.78 4.98 3.29
C PRO A 66 11.79 4.33 4.25
N MET A 67 10.52 4.19 3.84
CA MET A 67 9.49 3.53 4.64
C MET A 67 9.76 2.03 4.80
N ALA A 68 10.14 1.35 3.72
CA ALA A 68 10.44 -0.09 3.74
C ALA A 68 11.60 -0.40 4.70
N ALA A 69 12.70 0.37 4.62
CA ALA A 69 13.84 0.23 5.52
C ALA A 69 13.44 0.48 6.98
N ALA A 70 12.67 1.53 7.26
CA ALA A 70 12.23 1.85 8.62
C ALA A 70 11.29 0.77 9.20
N LEU A 71 10.39 0.20 8.40
CA LEU A 71 9.57 -0.94 8.82
C LEU A 71 10.44 -2.16 9.15
N ALA A 72 11.43 -2.46 8.32
CA ALA A 72 12.36 -3.56 8.56
C ALA A 72 13.18 -3.34 9.84
N ASP A 73 13.60 -2.12 10.13
CA ASP A 73 14.31 -1.76 11.35
C ASP A 73 13.43 -1.91 12.62
N THR A 74 12.09 -1.86 12.47
CA THR A 74 11.15 -2.18 13.55
C THR A 74 10.82 -3.67 13.65
N GLY A 75 11.43 -4.51 12.81
CA GLY A 75 11.31 -5.97 12.87
C GLY A 75 10.29 -6.59 11.91
N TYR A 76 9.69 -5.83 10.98
CA TYR A 76 8.83 -6.39 9.95
C TYR A 76 9.66 -6.82 8.73
N PRO A 77 9.53 -8.06 8.24
CA PRO A 77 9.99 -8.40 6.89
C PRO A 77 9.17 -7.62 5.86
N VAL A 78 9.81 -6.99 4.87
CA VAL A 78 9.10 -6.14 3.90
C VAL A 78 9.40 -6.59 2.47
N LEU A 79 8.34 -6.75 1.68
CA LEU A 79 8.38 -6.83 0.23
C LEU A 79 7.87 -5.50 -0.34
N LEU A 80 8.65 -4.87 -1.20
CA LEU A 80 8.30 -3.65 -1.90
C LEU A 80 8.28 -3.94 -3.41
N PRO A 81 7.15 -4.43 -3.97
CA PRO A 81 7.05 -4.77 -5.38
C PRO A 81 6.92 -3.53 -6.27
N GLU A 82 7.45 -3.65 -7.47
CA GLU A 82 7.07 -2.88 -8.63
C GLU A 82 5.82 -3.51 -9.26
N TYR A 83 5.13 -2.86 -10.17
CA TYR A 83 3.96 -3.37 -10.89
C TYR A 83 3.75 -2.60 -12.19
N ASP A 84 3.03 -3.17 -13.15
CA ASP A 84 2.70 -2.53 -14.43
C ASP A 84 1.89 -1.24 -14.23
N ARG A 85 2.37 -0.14 -14.85
CA ARG A 85 1.75 1.19 -14.81
C ARG A 85 1.49 1.74 -16.21
N HIS A 86 1.41 0.87 -17.21
CA HIS A 86 1.09 1.32 -18.56
C HIS A 86 -0.36 1.80 -18.65
N PRO A 87 -0.61 2.98 -19.25
CA PRO A 87 -1.96 3.50 -19.42
C PRO A 87 -2.91 2.50 -20.09
N GLY A 88 -4.15 2.44 -19.61
CA GLY A 88 -5.18 1.56 -20.13
C GLY A 88 -5.02 0.07 -19.79
N ARG A 89 -4.11 -0.29 -18.88
CA ARG A 89 -3.85 -1.67 -18.44
C ARG A 89 -4.05 -1.88 -16.94
N PRO A 90 -5.19 -1.48 -16.36
CA PRO A 90 -5.39 -1.49 -14.91
C PRO A 90 -5.30 -2.91 -14.30
N ASP A 91 -5.71 -3.91 -15.06
CA ASP A 91 -5.69 -5.31 -14.59
C ASP A 91 -4.27 -5.89 -14.54
N ALA A 92 -3.32 -5.37 -15.34
CA ALA A 92 -1.95 -5.86 -15.36
C ALA A 92 -1.23 -5.60 -14.03
N GLY A 93 -1.24 -4.36 -13.53
CA GLY A 93 -0.61 -4.02 -12.25
C GLY A 93 -1.20 -4.80 -11.06
N LEU A 94 -2.53 -5.00 -11.04
CA LEU A 94 -3.16 -5.86 -10.03
C LEU A 94 -2.76 -7.34 -10.18
N SER A 95 -2.61 -7.83 -11.41
CA SER A 95 -2.11 -9.18 -11.68
C SER A 95 -0.69 -9.36 -11.14
N ASP A 96 0.19 -8.40 -11.39
CA ASP A 96 1.57 -8.41 -10.91
C ASP A 96 1.63 -8.48 -9.40
N LEU A 97 0.83 -7.67 -8.70
CA LEU A 97 0.75 -7.70 -7.24
C LEU A 97 0.25 -9.05 -6.71
N ARG A 98 -0.76 -9.67 -7.37
CA ARG A 98 -1.22 -11.02 -7.00
C ARG A 98 -0.11 -12.05 -7.17
N VAL A 99 0.62 -12.01 -8.29
CA VAL A 99 1.75 -12.92 -8.55
C VAL A 99 2.85 -12.71 -7.50
N ALA A 100 3.19 -11.48 -7.16
CA ALA A 100 4.20 -11.18 -6.13
C ALA A 100 3.79 -11.73 -4.76
N ILE A 101 2.51 -11.62 -4.40
CA ILE A 101 1.97 -12.15 -3.14
C ILE A 101 1.94 -13.68 -3.14
N ASP A 102 1.46 -14.30 -4.20
CA ASP A 102 1.37 -15.77 -4.32
C ASP A 102 2.74 -16.42 -4.29
N ARG A 103 3.74 -15.77 -4.91
CA ARG A 103 5.13 -16.23 -4.95
C ARG A 103 5.99 -15.75 -3.79
N LEU A 104 5.42 -15.03 -2.82
CA LEU A 104 6.15 -14.53 -1.65
C LEU A 104 7.03 -15.59 -0.96
N PRO A 105 6.64 -16.86 -0.83
CA PRO A 105 7.53 -17.90 -0.28
C PRO A 105 8.87 -18.06 -1.02
N ASP A 106 8.93 -17.73 -2.31
CA ASP A 106 10.14 -17.82 -3.13
C ASP A 106 11.08 -16.61 -2.90
N SER A 107 10.62 -15.55 -2.27
CA SER A 107 11.37 -14.32 -2.04
C SER A 107 12.45 -14.42 -0.95
N GLY A 108 12.43 -15.49 -0.16
CA GLY A 108 13.28 -15.64 1.04
C GLY A 108 12.71 -14.97 2.30
N LEU A 109 11.53 -14.34 2.23
CA LEU A 109 10.85 -13.77 3.39
C LEU A 109 10.09 -14.83 4.20
N PRO A 110 10.04 -14.72 5.54
CA PRO A 110 9.35 -15.68 6.40
C PRO A 110 7.82 -15.49 6.37
N ALA A 111 7.15 -15.97 5.31
CA ALA A 111 5.72 -15.76 5.07
C ALA A 111 4.78 -16.58 5.97
N ALA A 112 5.29 -17.48 6.80
CA ALA A 112 4.50 -18.44 7.58
C ALA A 112 3.46 -17.81 8.53
N ARG A 113 3.57 -16.53 8.88
CA ARG A 113 2.64 -15.83 9.80
C ARG A 113 1.60 -14.97 9.10
N GLY A 114 1.51 -15.02 7.79
CA GLY A 114 0.60 -14.23 6.97
C GLY A 114 1.20 -12.90 6.53
N VAL A 115 0.37 -12.13 5.84
CA VAL A 115 0.73 -10.91 5.11
C VAL A 115 -0.18 -9.76 5.55
N ALA A 116 0.37 -8.54 5.67
CA ALA A 116 -0.40 -7.31 5.63
C ALA A 116 -0.08 -6.56 4.34
N LEU A 117 -1.09 -6.04 3.67
CA LEU A 117 -0.89 -5.10 2.57
C LEU A 117 -0.88 -3.67 3.12
N VAL A 118 0.13 -2.91 2.77
CA VAL A 118 0.22 -1.47 3.07
C VAL A 118 0.36 -0.74 1.75
N GLY A 119 -0.54 0.18 1.44
CA GLY A 119 -0.48 0.91 0.17
C GLY A 119 -0.65 2.40 0.35
N HIS A 120 0.11 3.19 -0.40
CA HIS A 120 0.05 4.64 -0.40
C HIS A 120 -0.56 5.19 -1.69
N SER A 121 -1.51 6.15 -1.60
CA SER A 121 -2.05 6.85 -2.75
C SER A 121 -2.67 5.89 -3.79
N ALA A 122 -2.17 5.83 -5.02
CA ALA A 122 -2.53 4.83 -6.03
C ALA A 122 -2.23 3.39 -5.59
N GLY A 123 -1.15 3.15 -4.81
CA GLY A 123 -0.91 1.87 -4.15
C GLY A 123 -1.94 1.55 -3.08
N GLY A 124 -2.45 2.59 -2.41
CA GLY A 124 -3.60 2.49 -1.51
C GLY A 124 -4.86 2.02 -2.22
N HIS A 125 -5.11 2.50 -3.44
CA HIS A 125 -6.16 1.99 -4.31
C HIS A 125 -6.00 0.48 -4.57
N HIS A 126 -4.82 0.04 -5.01
CA HIS A 126 -4.57 -1.37 -5.31
C HIS A 126 -4.80 -2.28 -4.10
N VAL A 127 -4.31 -1.91 -2.92
CA VAL A 127 -4.51 -2.75 -1.72
C VAL A 127 -5.96 -2.78 -1.26
N LEU A 128 -6.76 -1.73 -1.53
CA LEU A 128 -8.20 -1.73 -1.26
C LEU A 128 -8.97 -2.63 -2.23
N VAL A 129 -8.59 -2.67 -3.51
CA VAL A 129 -9.15 -3.62 -4.49
C VAL A 129 -8.84 -5.05 -4.04
N LEU A 130 -7.57 -5.35 -3.73
CA LEU A 130 -7.15 -6.67 -3.25
C LEU A 130 -7.81 -7.07 -1.92
N ALA A 131 -8.18 -6.11 -1.06
CA ALA A 131 -8.90 -6.40 0.17
C ALA A 131 -10.31 -6.98 -0.06
N SER A 132 -10.94 -6.70 -1.22
CA SER A 132 -12.24 -7.24 -1.60
C SER A 132 -12.17 -8.64 -2.21
N GLU A 133 -10.95 -9.14 -2.44
CA GLU A 133 -10.68 -10.45 -3.03
C GLU A 133 -10.23 -11.46 -1.97
N HIS A 134 -10.27 -12.74 -2.35
CA HIS A 134 -9.67 -13.79 -1.54
C HIS A 134 -8.16 -13.85 -1.81
N VAL A 135 -7.36 -13.30 -0.89
CA VAL A 135 -5.89 -13.36 -0.96
C VAL A 135 -5.39 -14.30 0.16
N PRO A 136 -4.76 -15.44 -0.19
CA PRO A 136 -4.30 -16.40 0.80
C PRO A 136 -3.34 -15.78 1.83
N GLY A 137 -3.58 -16.03 3.10
CA GLY A 137 -2.73 -15.54 4.19
C GLY A 137 -2.82 -14.04 4.49
N LEU A 138 -3.67 -13.29 3.78
CA LEU A 138 -3.88 -11.87 4.06
C LEU A 138 -4.57 -11.68 5.42
N ARG A 139 -3.95 -10.88 6.30
CA ARG A 139 -4.42 -10.59 7.66
C ARG A 139 -5.19 -9.27 7.75
N GLY A 140 -4.90 -8.33 6.86
CA GLY A 140 -5.55 -7.04 6.79
C GLY A 140 -4.78 -6.06 5.93
N VAL A 141 -5.37 -4.87 5.77
CA VAL A 141 -4.89 -3.82 4.89
C VAL A 141 -4.78 -2.49 5.64
N LEU A 142 -3.68 -1.77 5.42
CA LEU A 142 -3.51 -0.38 5.82
C LEU A 142 -3.39 0.48 4.56
N ALA A 143 -4.38 1.30 4.28
CA ALA A 143 -4.37 2.24 3.17
C ALA A 143 -4.01 3.64 3.67
N LEU A 144 -2.92 4.19 3.13
CA LEU A 144 -2.35 5.49 3.46
C LEU A 144 -2.72 6.49 2.36
N ALA A 145 -3.52 7.49 2.69
CA ALA A 145 -4.01 8.50 1.75
C ALA A 145 -4.46 7.91 0.39
N PRO A 146 -5.32 6.87 0.38
CA PRO A 146 -5.65 6.13 -0.83
C PRO A 146 -6.51 6.93 -1.80
N VAL A 147 -6.36 6.68 -3.11
CA VAL A 147 -7.39 7.03 -4.11
C VAL A 147 -8.48 5.94 -4.05
N ALA A 148 -9.51 6.16 -3.22
CA ALA A 148 -10.47 5.12 -2.85
C ALA A 148 -11.82 5.20 -3.59
N ASP A 149 -12.17 6.36 -4.16
CA ASP A 149 -13.36 6.61 -4.97
C ASP A 149 -12.91 7.08 -6.36
N LEU A 150 -12.77 6.15 -7.30
CA LEU A 150 -12.28 6.46 -8.65
C LEU A 150 -13.24 7.40 -9.40
N ARG A 151 -14.54 7.29 -9.17
CA ARG A 151 -15.51 8.20 -9.80
C ARG A 151 -15.38 9.61 -9.29
N ALA A 152 -15.15 9.80 -7.99
CA ALA A 152 -14.88 11.12 -7.44
C ALA A 152 -13.54 11.67 -7.91
N ALA A 153 -12.50 10.84 -7.94
CA ALA A 153 -11.16 11.21 -8.42
C ALA A 153 -11.20 11.65 -9.91
N GLU A 154 -11.95 10.93 -10.76
CA GLU A 154 -12.18 11.31 -12.17
C GLU A 154 -12.91 12.65 -12.28
N ARG A 155 -13.98 12.88 -11.51
CA ARG A 155 -14.72 14.17 -11.52
C ARG A 155 -13.88 15.34 -11.03
N LEU A 156 -12.95 15.12 -10.12
CA LEU A 156 -12.04 16.13 -9.59
C LEU A 156 -10.81 16.34 -10.48
N ASP A 157 -10.69 15.57 -11.55
CA ASP A 157 -9.56 15.60 -12.50
C ASP A 157 -8.20 15.46 -11.78
N LEU A 158 -8.13 14.54 -10.79
CA LEU A 158 -6.91 14.37 -10.02
C LEU A 158 -5.74 13.99 -10.95
N ASP A 159 -4.61 14.71 -10.77
CA ASP A 159 -3.39 14.55 -11.54
C ASP A 159 -3.65 14.54 -13.06
N GLU A 160 -4.40 15.55 -13.53
CA GLU A 160 -4.64 15.81 -14.97
C GLU A 160 -5.13 14.55 -15.72
N GLY A 161 -6.23 13.95 -15.24
CA GLY A 161 -6.87 12.80 -15.89
C GLY A 161 -6.27 11.45 -15.57
N ALA A 162 -5.48 11.32 -14.49
CA ALA A 162 -4.79 10.07 -14.15
C ALA A 162 -5.71 8.85 -14.08
N VAL A 163 -6.95 9.02 -13.59
CA VAL A 163 -7.91 7.91 -13.51
C VAL A 163 -8.32 7.41 -14.89
N ALA A 164 -8.62 8.32 -15.82
CA ALA A 164 -9.01 7.96 -17.19
C ALA A 164 -7.83 7.32 -17.94
N ASP A 165 -6.63 7.84 -17.76
CA ASP A 165 -5.40 7.27 -18.34
C ASP A 165 -5.16 5.85 -17.80
N TYR A 166 -5.23 5.66 -16.47
CA TYR A 166 -5.04 4.36 -15.83
C TYR A 166 -6.04 3.32 -16.32
N LEU A 167 -7.33 3.69 -16.34
CA LEU A 167 -8.39 2.76 -16.72
C LEU A 167 -8.50 2.54 -18.23
N GLY A 168 -8.03 3.49 -19.06
CA GLY A 168 -8.29 3.52 -20.51
C GLY A 168 -9.77 3.77 -20.84
N THR A 169 -10.58 4.11 -19.84
CA THR A 169 -12.02 4.37 -19.94
C THR A 169 -12.49 5.15 -18.71
N SER A 170 -13.76 5.57 -18.69
CA SER A 170 -14.34 6.18 -17.50
C SER A 170 -14.49 5.19 -16.33
N ALA A 171 -14.30 5.67 -15.11
CA ALA A 171 -14.48 4.90 -13.87
C ALA A 171 -15.89 4.28 -13.74
N HIS A 172 -16.89 4.84 -14.41
CA HIS A 172 -18.24 4.25 -14.47
C HIS A 172 -18.29 2.87 -15.13
N HIS A 173 -17.35 2.57 -16.03
CA HIS A 173 -17.28 1.30 -16.74
C HIS A 173 -16.47 0.22 -16.00
N ARG A 174 -15.77 0.61 -14.91
CA ARG A 174 -14.95 -0.29 -14.11
C ARG A 174 -15.31 -0.20 -12.62
N PRO A 175 -16.59 -0.48 -12.26
CA PRO A 175 -17.02 -0.48 -10.85
C PRO A 175 -16.32 -1.56 -10.02
N ASP A 176 -15.76 -2.57 -10.66
CA ASP A 176 -14.92 -3.63 -10.07
C ASP A 176 -13.60 -3.11 -9.55
N LEU A 177 -13.08 -2.04 -10.13
CA LEU A 177 -11.83 -1.37 -9.74
C LEU A 177 -12.05 -0.13 -8.86
N ASP A 178 -13.28 0.27 -8.61
CA ASP A 178 -13.61 1.40 -7.74
C ASP A 178 -13.86 0.89 -6.31
N PRO A 179 -12.91 1.06 -5.36
CA PRO A 179 -13.02 0.49 -4.03
C PRO A 179 -14.30 0.85 -3.28
N VAL A 180 -14.83 2.06 -3.48
CA VAL A 180 -16.11 2.49 -2.87
C VAL A 180 -17.30 1.76 -3.46
N ALA A 181 -17.25 1.43 -4.76
CA ALA A 181 -18.35 0.77 -5.48
C ALA A 181 -18.25 -0.75 -5.46
N ALA A 182 -17.07 -1.31 -5.20
CA ALA A 182 -16.82 -2.74 -5.18
C ALA A 182 -17.47 -3.44 -3.98
N SER A 183 -17.42 -4.76 -3.96
CA SER A 183 -17.78 -5.54 -2.79
C SER A 183 -16.92 -5.15 -1.58
N GLY A 184 -17.49 -5.20 -0.38
CA GLY A 184 -16.77 -4.87 0.84
C GLY A 184 -15.54 -5.77 1.07
N PRO A 185 -14.58 -5.32 1.91
CA PRO A 185 -13.36 -6.06 2.14
C PRO A 185 -13.62 -7.40 2.86
N GLN A 186 -12.83 -8.43 2.52
CA GLN A 186 -12.87 -9.75 3.16
C GLN A 186 -11.98 -9.84 4.41
N VAL A 187 -11.16 -8.83 4.66
CA VAL A 187 -10.24 -8.72 5.79
C VAL A 187 -10.38 -7.34 6.46
N PRO A 188 -9.91 -7.15 7.70
CA PRO A 188 -9.88 -5.83 8.33
C PRO A 188 -9.11 -4.82 7.48
N VAL A 189 -9.72 -3.65 7.22
CA VAL A 189 -9.09 -2.52 6.53
C VAL A 189 -9.02 -1.34 7.49
N PHE A 190 -7.87 -0.68 7.54
CA PHE A 190 -7.64 0.56 8.27
C PHE A 190 -7.20 1.64 7.29
N LEU A 191 -7.73 2.84 7.48
CA LEU A 191 -7.39 4.01 6.68
C LEU A 191 -6.64 5.02 7.55
N LEU A 192 -5.62 5.66 6.98
CA LEU A 192 -4.89 6.74 7.60
C LEU A 192 -4.66 7.83 6.56
N HIS A 193 -5.07 9.09 6.86
CA HIS A 193 -5.07 10.16 5.89
C HIS A 193 -4.74 11.50 6.55
N GLY A 194 -3.92 12.32 5.88
CA GLY A 194 -3.61 13.67 6.31
C GLY A 194 -4.80 14.63 6.11
N ALA A 195 -5.07 15.47 7.10
CA ALA A 195 -6.15 16.46 6.99
C ALA A 195 -5.85 17.56 5.96
N ASP A 196 -4.57 17.85 5.75
CA ASP A 196 -4.08 18.90 4.84
C ASP A 196 -3.66 18.36 3.46
N ASP A 197 -4.06 17.12 3.12
CA ASP A 197 -3.73 16.48 1.83
C ASP A 197 -4.36 17.25 0.67
N SER A 198 -3.52 17.88 -0.14
CA SER A 198 -3.93 18.67 -1.31
C SER A 198 -3.86 17.90 -2.63
N LEU A 199 -3.27 16.71 -2.65
CA LEU A 199 -3.14 15.85 -3.83
C LEU A 199 -4.29 14.85 -3.94
N VAL A 200 -4.57 14.15 -2.84
CA VAL A 200 -5.70 13.23 -2.74
C VAL A 200 -6.59 13.70 -1.60
N PRO A 201 -7.76 14.31 -1.89
CA PRO A 201 -8.62 14.86 -0.84
C PRO A 201 -9.03 13.81 0.20
N LEU A 202 -9.04 14.19 1.48
CA LEU A 202 -9.45 13.33 2.61
C LEU A 202 -10.82 12.66 2.38
N ASP A 203 -11.68 13.28 1.57
CA ASP A 203 -12.99 12.73 1.23
C ASP A 203 -12.93 11.39 0.48
N GLN A 204 -11.82 11.06 -0.16
CA GLN A 204 -11.57 9.74 -0.73
C GLN A 204 -11.63 8.65 0.36
N SER A 205 -10.90 8.84 1.44
CA SER A 205 -10.91 7.92 2.60
C SER A 205 -12.25 7.95 3.36
N ARG A 206 -12.88 9.11 3.48
CA ARG A 206 -14.21 9.23 4.11
C ARG A 206 -15.27 8.46 3.33
N ALA A 207 -15.24 8.51 2.01
CA ALA A 207 -16.17 7.77 1.15
C ALA A 207 -16.03 6.26 1.39
N TYR A 208 -14.81 5.73 1.38
CA TYR A 208 -14.57 4.31 1.64
C TYR A 208 -14.97 3.90 3.06
N ALA A 209 -14.59 4.70 4.06
CA ALA A 209 -14.97 4.45 5.45
C ALA A 209 -16.49 4.40 5.63
N SER A 210 -17.22 5.30 4.96
CA SER A 210 -18.68 5.34 4.98
C SER A 210 -19.32 4.14 4.27
N ALA A 211 -18.76 3.71 3.13
CA ALA A 211 -19.29 2.61 2.34
C ALA A 211 -19.12 1.25 3.03
N HIS A 212 -17.98 1.04 3.69
CA HIS A 212 -17.57 -0.28 4.19
C HIS A 212 -17.39 -0.36 5.72
N GLY A 213 -17.62 0.72 6.45
CA GLY A 213 -17.43 0.76 7.91
C GLY A 213 -15.97 0.66 8.36
N ALA A 214 -15.02 0.94 7.48
CA ALA A 214 -13.60 0.84 7.80
C ALA A 214 -13.16 1.97 8.76
N PRO A 215 -12.38 1.68 9.82
CA PRO A 215 -11.81 2.70 10.67
C PRO A 215 -10.90 3.67 9.91
N LEU A 216 -11.16 4.97 10.05
CA LEU A 216 -10.36 6.05 9.47
C LEU A 216 -9.67 6.85 10.60
N THR A 217 -8.35 6.94 10.52
CA THR A 217 -7.54 7.83 11.36
C THR A 217 -7.17 9.06 10.53
N VAL A 218 -7.66 10.23 10.95
CA VAL A 218 -7.28 11.51 10.36
C VAL A 218 -6.07 12.06 11.12
N LEU A 219 -5.03 12.40 10.37
CA LEU A 219 -3.80 12.98 10.89
C LEU A 219 -3.89 14.51 10.77
N GLU A 220 -4.15 15.18 11.87
CA GLU A 220 -4.14 16.63 11.91
C GLU A 220 -2.74 17.16 11.55
N SER A 221 -2.69 18.23 10.76
CA SER A 221 -1.44 18.86 10.31
C SER A 221 -0.50 17.95 9.51
N ALA A 222 -1.03 16.92 8.84
CA ALA A 222 -0.33 16.09 7.91
C ALA A 222 -0.93 16.22 6.51
N ALA A 223 -0.10 16.18 5.48
CA ALA A 223 -0.48 16.21 4.08
C ALA A 223 -0.30 14.81 3.44
N HIS A 224 -0.03 14.74 2.12
CA HIS A 224 -0.04 13.48 1.36
C HIS A 224 1.11 12.53 1.71
N PHE A 225 2.31 13.08 1.94
CA PHE A 225 3.53 12.28 2.08
C PHE A 225 3.95 12.01 3.52
N GLU A 226 3.42 12.69 4.53
CA GLU A 226 3.74 12.42 5.93
C GLU A 226 3.44 10.98 6.36
N PRO A 227 2.38 10.30 5.87
CA PRO A 227 2.13 8.90 6.21
C PRO A 227 3.23 7.92 5.77
N ILE A 228 4.03 8.28 4.75
CA ILE A 228 5.12 7.43 4.26
C ILE A 228 6.50 7.90 4.70
N ASP A 229 6.59 9.02 5.43
CA ASP A 229 7.85 9.55 5.95
C ASP A 229 8.13 9.04 7.38
N PRO A 230 9.14 8.16 7.57
CA PRO A 230 9.50 7.66 8.90
C PRO A 230 9.98 8.75 9.88
N LEU A 231 10.33 9.93 9.37
CA LEU A 231 10.74 11.08 10.18
C LEU A 231 9.59 12.04 10.51
N SER A 232 8.40 11.79 9.97
CA SER A 232 7.23 12.61 10.23
C SER A 232 6.59 12.29 11.59
N SER A 233 5.75 13.21 12.07
CA SER A 233 4.91 12.99 13.25
C SER A 233 3.81 11.94 13.02
N ALA A 234 3.55 11.56 11.76
CA ALA A 234 2.58 10.52 11.38
C ALA A 234 3.09 9.10 11.65
N TRP A 235 4.41 8.90 11.67
CA TRP A 235 5.02 7.57 11.73
C TRP A 235 4.54 6.70 12.92
N PRO A 236 4.43 7.20 14.16
CA PRO A 236 3.90 6.40 15.26
C PRO A 236 2.46 5.91 15.02
N ALA A 237 1.61 6.71 14.33
CA ALA A 237 0.25 6.30 14.00
C ALA A 237 0.25 5.18 12.95
N VAL A 238 1.14 5.23 11.95
CA VAL A 238 1.32 4.16 10.96
C VAL A 238 1.68 2.85 11.64
N LEU A 239 2.70 2.86 12.50
CA LEU A 239 3.12 1.67 13.27
C LEU A 239 2.00 1.15 14.18
N GLY A 240 1.25 2.06 14.82
CA GLY A 240 0.12 1.71 15.67
C GLY A 240 -1.01 1.00 14.91
N GLN A 241 -1.35 1.46 13.70
CA GLN A 241 -2.36 0.80 12.86
C GLN A 241 -1.86 -0.55 12.35
N LEU A 242 -0.60 -0.63 11.93
CA LEU A 242 -0.01 -1.89 11.47
C LEU A 242 0.00 -2.95 12.59
N ALA A 243 0.30 -2.56 13.83
CA ALA A 243 0.25 -3.45 14.98
C ALA A 243 -1.18 -3.97 15.28
N ARG A 244 -2.24 -3.23 14.92
CA ARG A 244 -3.65 -3.71 15.05
C ARG A 244 -3.99 -4.78 14.00
N ILE A 245 -3.42 -4.68 12.80
CA ILE A 245 -3.58 -5.70 11.74
C ILE A 245 -2.80 -6.95 12.09
N LEU A 246 -1.62 -6.78 12.64
CA LEU A 246 -0.64 -7.83 12.91
C LEU A 246 -0.29 -7.85 14.40
N PRO A 247 -1.23 -8.22 15.30
CA PRO A 247 -0.92 -8.32 16.71
C PRO A 247 0.17 -9.38 16.94
N ILE A 248 1.16 -9.03 17.74
CA ILE A 248 2.35 -9.88 18.03
C ILE A 248 1.92 -11.21 18.67
N ASP A 249 0.81 -11.21 19.41
CA ASP A 249 0.33 -12.34 20.22
C ASP A 249 -0.77 -13.19 19.56
N ALA A 250 -1.13 -12.95 18.28
CA ALA A 250 -2.11 -13.78 17.60
C ALA A 250 -1.52 -15.19 17.37
N PRO A 251 -2.07 -16.27 17.96
CA PRO A 251 -1.62 -17.62 17.65
C PRO A 251 -1.76 -17.87 16.15
N ALA A 252 -0.79 -18.59 15.57
CA ALA A 252 -0.91 -19.07 14.21
C ALA A 252 -2.22 -19.86 14.12
N GLY A 253 -3.16 -19.39 13.27
CA GLY A 253 -4.41 -20.09 13.06
C GLY A 253 -4.10 -21.54 12.67
N ILE A 254 -4.58 -22.46 13.48
CA ILE A 254 -4.58 -23.87 13.19
C ILE A 254 -5.79 -24.08 12.27
N GLU A 255 -5.56 -24.30 11.00
CA GLU A 255 -6.45 -25.06 10.13
C GLU A 255 -5.63 -26.12 9.40
#